data_44d85cd50bd8aa60722874e761985eae
#
_entry.id   44d85cd50bd8aa60722874e761985eae
#
_cell.length_a   1.000
_cell.length_b   1.000
_cell.length_c   1.000
_cell.angle_alpha   90.00
_cell.angle_beta   90.00
_cell.angle_gamma   90.00
#
_symmetry.space_group_name_H-M   'P 1'
#
loop_
_entity.id
_entity.type
_entity.pdbx_description
1 polymer ?
#
loop_
_entity_poly.entity_id
_entity_poly.type
_entity_poly.pdbx_seq_one_letter_code
_entity_poly.pdbx_strand_id
1 'polypeptide(L)'
;MALAGSNRSVDGVRNAEREWHDAHYGAHAAYQYPESLDDFLNIFEKGQISRFCDGGWSWWGYARREVIDAIGDVRGLRVLDYGCGYGNLGLYLSCNGAEVSGFDLSQPAIETARKAARRYGLAAEFLEMDAAALSYPDDFFDLVVGFGVLHHVIKYPGADAHLFRVLRSGGRAVFHETLWDNPLINFARRFTSEHSDAGDAHLTEQAIRRFCRRFPQVQLEKRHLFYMLKRLAKLPRMEWQAELEPRPLWQALSSLDQQILRLRPLRYLCGEVIVYLEK
;
A
#
# COMPACT_ATOMS: atom_id res chain seq x y z
N MET A 1 7.91 32.07 -3.95
CA MET A 1 8.06 31.83 -5.39
C MET A 1 6.97 30.84 -5.77
N ALA A 2 5.98 31.26 -6.54
CA ALA A 2 4.84 30.45 -6.93
C ALA A 2 5.32 29.36 -7.90
N LEU A 3 5.03 28.09 -7.57
CA LEU A 3 5.25 26.96 -8.45
C LEU A 3 4.31 27.12 -9.65
N ALA A 4 4.91 27.29 -10.82
CA ALA A 4 4.21 27.28 -12.09
C ALA A 4 3.48 25.95 -12.25
N GLY A 5 2.14 25.96 -12.20
CA GLY A 5 1.30 24.82 -12.47
C GLY A 5 1.56 24.34 -13.90
N SER A 6 2.21 23.20 -14.05
CA SER A 6 2.31 22.53 -15.34
C SER A 6 0.92 22.07 -15.73
N ASN A 7 0.37 22.68 -16.78
CA ASN A 7 -0.90 22.33 -17.40
C ASN A 7 -0.75 20.99 -18.17
N ARG A 8 -0.36 19.91 -17.46
CA ARG A 8 -0.27 18.59 -18.08
C ARG A 8 -1.68 18.01 -18.18
N SER A 9 -2.02 17.45 -19.33
CA SER A 9 -3.24 16.65 -19.48
C SER A 9 -3.21 15.46 -18.51
N VAL A 10 -4.37 14.90 -18.16
CA VAL A 10 -4.48 13.70 -17.31
C VAL A 10 -3.59 12.57 -17.85
N ASP A 11 -3.57 12.41 -19.17
CA ASP A 11 -2.72 11.41 -19.84
C ASP A 11 -1.23 11.72 -19.70
N GLY A 12 -0.84 12.98 -19.73
CA GLY A 12 0.54 13.39 -19.53
C GLY A 12 1.03 13.14 -18.09
N VAL A 13 0.17 13.30 -17.09
CA VAL A 13 0.48 12.96 -15.69
C VAL A 13 0.60 11.44 -15.53
N ARG A 14 -0.33 10.68 -16.13
CA ARG A 14 -0.35 9.21 -16.08
C ARG A 14 0.88 8.59 -16.75
N ASN A 15 1.31 9.11 -17.90
CA ASN A 15 2.52 8.63 -18.58
C ASN A 15 3.78 8.92 -17.74
N ALA A 16 3.90 10.10 -17.16
CA ALA A 16 5.02 10.45 -16.29
C ALA A 16 5.08 9.55 -15.05
N GLU A 17 3.92 9.17 -14.50
CA GLU A 17 3.85 8.24 -13.38
C GLU A 17 4.24 6.81 -13.80
N ARG A 18 3.78 6.35 -14.95
CA ARG A 18 4.22 5.05 -15.51
C ARG A 18 5.74 5.04 -15.70
N GLU A 19 6.31 6.05 -16.35
CA GLU A 19 7.76 6.16 -16.57
C GLU A 19 8.54 6.16 -15.25
N TRP A 20 8.03 6.85 -14.23
CA TRP A 20 8.66 6.87 -12.92
C TRP A 20 8.61 5.49 -12.25
N HIS A 21 7.45 4.82 -12.26
CA HIS A 21 7.30 3.47 -11.70
C HIS A 21 8.15 2.46 -12.47
N ASP A 22 8.19 2.51 -13.79
CA ASP A 22 9.02 1.62 -14.60
C ASP A 22 10.50 1.83 -14.32
N ALA A 23 10.95 3.10 -14.19
CA ALA A 23 12.31 3.41 -13.81
C ALA A 23 12.62 2.95 -12.38
N HIS A 24 11.71 3.18 -11.43
CA HIS A 24 11.85 2.78 -10.04
C HIS A 24 11.94 1.25 -9.91
N TYR A 25 10.99 0.52 -10.46
CA TYR A 25 10.97 -0.94 -10.43
C TYR A 25 12.08 -1.55 -11.33
N GLY A 26 12.41 -0.89 -12.44
CA GLY A 26 13.49 -1.32 -13.33
C GLY A 26 14.88 -1.11 -12.72
N ALA A 27 15.11 -0.02 -11.98
CA ALA A 27 16.35 0.22 -11.24
C ALA A 27 16.58 -0.83 -10.14
N HIS A 28 15.50 -1.39 -9.60
CA HIS A 28 15.52 -2.48 -8.66
C HIS A 28 15.43 -3.86 -9.36
N ALA A 29 15.95 -3.98 -10.58
CA ALA A 29 16.05 -5.25 -11.32
C ALA A 29 16.83 -6.33 -10.55
N ALA A 30 17.58 -5.94 -9.50
CA ALA A 30 18.18 -6.82 -8.50
C ALA A 30 17.16 -7.36 -7.47
N TYR A 31 15.88 -6.97 -7.53
CA TYR A 31 14.86 -7.56 -6.67
C TYR A 31 14.74 -9.05 -6.96
N GLN A 32 15.28 -9.83 -6.05
CA GLN A 32 15.26 -11.28 -6.18
C GLN A 32 14.39 -11.87 -5.09
N TYR A 33 13.35 -12.54 -5.53
CA TYR A 33 12.57 -13.38 -4.64
C TYR A 33 13.42 -14.51 -4.10
N PRO A 34 13.19 -14.98 -2.85
CA PRO A 34 13.82 -16.17 -2.32
C PRO A 34 13.68 -17.37 -3.25
N GLU A 35 14.65 -18.29 -3.17
CA GLU A 35 14.61 -19.50 -3.97
C GLU A 35 13.41 -20.40 -3.59
N SER A 36 13.10 -20.48 -2.28
CA SER A 36 12.01 -21.31 -1.78
C SER A 36 10.79 -20.48 -1.36
N LEU A 37 9.62 -21.10 -1.42
CA LEU A 37 8.38 -20.54 -0.89
C LEU A 37 8.44 -20.35 0.62
N ASP A 38 9.06 -21.29 1.34
CA ASP A 38 9.18 -21.22 2.79
C ASP A 38 10.02 -20.02 3.23
N ASP A 39 11.10 -19.73 2.52
CA ASP A 39 11.91 -18.54 2.77
C ASP A 39 11.12 -17.26 2.48
N PHE A 40 10.34 -17.24 1.40
CA PHE A 40 9.45 -16.11 1.08
C PHE A 40 8.45 -15.87 2.22
N LEU A 41 7.74 -16.92 2.65
CA LEU A 41 6.74 -16.82 3.74
C LEU A 41 7.39 -16.36 5.04
N ASN A 42 8.51 -16.96 5.43
CA ASN A 42 9.25 -16.59 6.62
C ASN A 42 9.70 -15.12 6.61
N ILE A 43 10.21 -14.65 5.47
CA ILE A 43 10.61 -13.25 5.28
C ILE A 43 9.39 -12.32 5.27
N PHE A 44 8.30 -12.72 4.64
CA PHE A 44 7.07 -11.96 4.59
C PHE A 44 6.45 -11.80 5.98
N GLU A 45 6.31 -12.89 6.73
CA GLU A 45 5.75 -12.91 8.08
C GLU A 45 6.60 -12.14 9.09
N LYS A 46 7.92 -12.22 8.95
CA LYS A 46 8.85 -11.43 9.78
C LYS A 46 8.94 -9.95 9.36
N GLY A 47 8.22 -9.54 8.30
CA GLY A 47 8.27 -8.18 7.80
C GLY A 47 9.62 -7.77 7.21
N GLN A 48 10.44 -8.72 6.81
CA GLN A 48 11.81 -8.51 6.31
C GLN A 48 11.89 -8.34 4.79
N ILE A 49 10.75 -8.15 4.10
CA ILE A 49 10.71 -8.02 2.63
C ILE A 49 11.57 -6.85 2.12
N SER A 50 11.82 -5.85 2.94
CA SER A 50 12.73 -4.76 2.61
C SER A 50 14.17 -5.20 2.32
N ARG A 51 14.56 -6.42 2.68
CA ARG A 51 15.88 -6.97 2.30
C ARG A 51 16.03 -7.18 0.80
N PHE A 52 14.92 -7.25 0.06
CA PHE A 52 14.92 -7.41 -1.38
C PHE A 52 14.80 -6.09 -2.14
N CYS A 53 14.50 -4.99 -1.44
CA CYS A 53 14.45 -3.65 -2.01
C CYS A 53 15.69 -2.91 -1.54
N ASP A 54 16.65 -2.64 -2.43
CA ASP A 54 17.87 -1.92 -2.13
C ASP A 54 17.62 -0.65 -1.31
N GLY A 55 18.19 -0.62 -0.09
CA GLY A 55 18.16 0.57 0.77
C GLY A 55 16.79 0.91 1.39
N GLY A 56 15.77 0.14 1.13
CA GLY A 56 14.42 0.40 1.61
C GLY A 56 14.27 0.13 3.10
N TRP A 57 13.78 1.09 3.78
CA TRP A 57 13.48 1.07 5.19
C TRP A 57 12.37 0.05 5.50
N SER A 58 12.57 -0.79 6.52
CA SER A 58 11.65 -1.86 6.96
C SER A 58 10.33 -1.36 7.58
N TRP A 59 9.79 -0.28 7.07
CA TRP A 59 8.50 0.29 7.45
C TRP A 59 7.35 -0.68 7.24
N TRP A 60 7.49 -1.45 6.18
CA TRP A 60 6.47 -2.28 5.57
C TRP A 60 6.12 -3.51 6.41
N GLY A 61 7.01 -3.96 7.28
CA GLY A 61 6.77 -5.18 8.03
C GLY A 61 5.66 -5.09 9.06
N TYR A 62 5.66 -4.02 9.86
CA TYR A 62 4.66 -3.84 10.91
C TYR A 62 3.30 -3.45 10.35
N ALA A 63 3.28 -2.51 9.41
CA ALA A 63 2.05 -2.09 8.75
C ALA A 63 1.38 -3.24 7.97
N ARG A 64 2.17 -4.14 7.38
CA ARG A 64 1.64 -5.34 6.70
C ARG A 64 0.93 -6.29 7.64
N ARG A 65 1.45 -6.52 8.84
CA ARG A 65 0.79 -7.36 9.84
C ARG A 65 -0.59 -6.83 10.16
N GLU A 66 -0.69 -5.53 10.39
CA GLU A 66 -1.98 -4.88 10.66
C GLU A 66 -2.95 -4.98 9.47
N VAL A 67 -2.44 -4.87 8.24
CA VAL A 67 -3.26 -5.08 7.03
C VAL A 67 -3.72 -6.53 6.93
N ILE A 68 -2.85 -7.50 7.18
CA ILE A 68 -3.21 -8.91 7.16
C ILE A 68 -4.28 -9.21 8.22
N ASP A 69 -4.11 -8.68 9.44
CA ASP A 69 -5.09 -8.82 10.51
C ASP A 69 -6.44 -8.17 10.14
N ALA A 70 -6.40 -7.03 9.43
CA ALA A 70 -7.59 -6.34 8.91
C ALA A 70 -8.27 -7.10 7.76
N ILE A 71 -7.48 -7.77 6.91
CA ILE A 71 -7.97 -8.61 5.82
C ILE A 71 -8.67 -9.86 6.37
N GLY A 72 -8.10 -10.52 7.38
CA GLY A 72 -8.63 -11.73 7.97
C GLY A 72 -8.51 -12.96 7.06
N ASP A 73 -9.43 -13.93 7.22
CA ASP A 73 -9.42 -15.19 6.44
C ASP A 73 -9.80 -14.92 4.98
N VAL A 74 -8.96 -15.43 4.07
CA VAL A 74 -9.09 -15.25 2.61
C VAL A 74 -9.31 -16.53 1.85
N ARG A 75 -9.42 -17.67 2.53
CA ARG A 75 -9.55 -18.98 1.88
C ARG A 75 -10.77 -19.05 0.98
N GLY A 76 -10.54 -19.37 -0.29
CA GLY A 76 -11.58 -19.48 -1.32
C GLY A 76 -12.16 -18.15 -1.78
N LEU A 77 -11.64 -17.01 -1.33
CA LEU A 77 -12.06 -15.71 -1.81
C LEU A 77 -11.34 -15.31 -3.10
N ARG A 78 -12.07 -14.69 -4.02
CA ARG A 78 -11.47 -13.98 -5.16
C ARG A 78 -10.99 -12.61 -4.69
N VAL A 79 -9.66 -12.44 -4.70
CA VAL A 79 -9.00 -11.25 -4.15
C VAL A 79 -8.30 -10.47 -5.26
N LEU A 80 -8.54 -9.16 -5.30
CA LEU A 80 -7.79 -8.24 -6.14
C LEU A 80 -6.70 -7.54 -5.30
N ASP A 81 -5.43 -7.76 -5.66
CA ASP A 81 -4.29 -6.97 -5.18
C ASP A 81 -4.16 -5.71 -6.05
N TYR A 82 -4.66 -4.59 -5.52
CA TYR A 82 -4.85 -3.32 -6.22
C TYR A 82 -3.57 -2.48 -6.15
N GLY A 83 -2.89 -2.30 -7.28
CA GLY A 83 -1.56 -1.68 -7.32
C GLY A 83 -0.52 -2.58 -6.66
N CYS A 84 -0.41 -3.80 -7.16
CA CYS A 84 0.30 -4.90 -6.50
C CYS A 84 1.83 -4.75 -6.46
N GLY A 85 2.41 -3.85 -7.26
CA GLY A 85 3.85 -3.72 -7.42
C GLY A 85 4.48 -5.08 -7.79
N TYR A 86 5.46 -5.52 -7.02
CA TYR A 86 6.07 -6.84 -7.21
C TYR A 86 5.18 -8.04 -6.81
N GLY A 87 3.96 -7.82 -6.36
CA GLY A 87 3.00 -8.89 -6.05
C GLY A 87 3.17 -9.56 -4.68
N ASN A 88 3.95 -8.98 -3.79
CA ASN A 88 4.27 -9.59 -2.49
C ASN A 88 3.03 -9.92 -1.65
N LEU A 89 2.06 -9.00 -1.57
CA LEU A 89 0.83 -9.21 -0.81
C LEU A 89 -0.04 -10.27 -1.49
N GLY A 90 -0.25 -10.15 -2.80
CA GLY A 90 -1.01 -11.12 -3.58
C GLY A 90 -0.45 -12.53 -3.50
N LEU A 91 0.88 -12.70 -3.61
CA LEU A 91 1.52 -14.01 -3.46
C LEU A 91 1.29 -14.59 -2.06
N TYR A 92 1.43 -13.78 -1.01
CA TYR A 92 1.15 -14.21 0.36
C TYR A 92 -0.31 -14.65 0.53
N LEU A 93 -1.27 -13.88 0.01
CA LEU A 93 -2.69 -14.23 0.09
C LEU A 93 -3.02 -15.50 -0.72
N SER A 94 -2.37 -15.69 -1.87
CA SER A 94 -2.49 -16.94 -2.64
C SER A 94 -1.97 -18.16 -1.87
N CYS A 95 -0.85 -18.02 -1.12
CA CYS A 95 -0.38 -19.09 -0.23
C CYS A 95 -1.39 -19.40 0.89
N ASN A 96 -2.22 -18.43 1.27
CA ASN A 96 -3.27 -18.61 2.27
C ASN A 96 -4.62 -19.03 1.68
N GLY A 97 -4.64 -19.49 0.43
CA GLY A 97 -5.80 -20.10 -0.21
C GLY A 97 -6.75 -19.13 -0.91
N ALA A 98 -6.34 -17.89 -1.17
CA ALA A 98 -7.10 -16.97 -2.01
C ALA A 98 -6.89 -17.25 -3.51
N GLU A 99 -7.93 -16.97 -4.32
CA GLU A 99 -7.83 -16.85 -5.77
C GLU A 99 -7.43 -15.41 -6.10
N VAL A 100 -6.14 -15.19 -6.38
CA VAL A 100 -5.58 -13.84 -6.48
C VAL A 100 -5.45 -13.39 -7.92
N SER A 101 -5.98 -12.21 -8.20
CA SER A 101 -5.59 -11.36 -9.33
C SER A 101 -4.93 -10.10 -8.81
N GLY A 102 -3.84 -9.67 -9.43
CA GLY A 102 -3.18 -8.41 -9.10
C GLY A 102 -2.98 -7.56 -10.35
N PHE A 103 -2.94 -6.25 -10.18
CA PHE A 103 -2.55 -5.36 -11.27
C PHE A 103 -1.65 -4.23 -10.79
N ASP A 104 -0.82 -3.76 -11.69
CA ASP A 104 -0.01 -2.56 -11.51
C ASP A 104 0.16 -1.84 -12.86
N LEU A 105 0.51 -0.56 -12.81
CA LEU A 105 0.78 0.23 -14.01
C LEU A 105 2.16 -0.11 -14.61
N SER A 106 3.08 -0.64 -13.81
CA SER A 106 4.46 -0.96 -14.19
C SER A 106 4.61 -2.37 -14.74
N GLN A 107 4.99 -2.48 -16.01
CA GLN A 107 5.30 -3.76 -16.65
C GLN A 107 6.46 -4.50 -15.97
N PRO A 108 7.60 -3.85 -15.60
CA PRO A 108 8.69 -4.52 -14.87
C PRO A 108 8.26 -5.14 -13.55
N ALA A 109 7.39 -4.45 -12.80
CA ALA A 109 6.84 -4.97 -11.54
C ALA A 109 6.00 -6.24 -11.80
N ILE A 110 5.11 -6.19 -12.78
CA ILE A 110 4.24 -7.31 -13.16
C ILE A 110 5.03 -8.52 -13.65
N GLU A 111 6.07 -8.31 -14.45
CA GLU A 111 6.94 -9.40 -14.89
C GLU A 111 7.63 -10.10 -13.71
N THR A 112 8.06 -9.33 -12.72
CA THR A 112 8.67 -9.85 -11.50
C THR A 112 7.66 -10.64 -10.66
N ALA A 113 6.44 -10.12 -10.48
CA ALA A 113 5.35 -10.82 -9.78
C ALA A 113 4.99 -12.15 -10.47
N ARG A 114 4.88 -12.15 -11.79
CA ARG A 114 4.62 -13.37 -12.61
C ARG A 114 5.72 -14.40 -12.48
N LYS A 115 6.99 -13.98 -12.47
CA LYS A 115 8.14 -14.88 -12.28
C LYS A 115 8.08 -15.56 -10.92
N ALA A 116 7.75 -14.80 -9.86
CA ALA A 116 7.60 -15.35 -8.52
C ALA A 116 6.43 -16.32 -8.40
N ALA A 117 5.26 -15.96 -8.95
CA ALA A 117 4.09 -16.85 -8.95
C ALA A 117 4.42 -18.20 -9.61
N ARG A 118 5.07 -18.17 -10.79
CA ARG A 118 5.52 -19.40 -11.46
C ARG A 118 6.53 -20.18 -10.66
N ARG A 119 7.53 -19.50 -10.07
CA ARG A 119 8.56 -20.14 -9.23
C ARG A 119 7.96 -20.92 -8.07
N TYR A 120 6.97 -20.34 -7.42
CA TYR A 120 6.32 -20.91 -6.23
C TYR A 120 5.13 -21.82 -6.56
N GLY A 121 4.79 -22.00 -7.85
CA GLY A 121 3.64 -22.82 -8.24
C GLY A 121 2.29 -22.27 -7.78
N LEU A 122 2.18 -20.95 -7.62
CA LEU A 122 0.96 -20.29 -7.15
C LEU A 122 0.05 -19.92 -8.32
N ALA A 123 -1.26 -20.11 -8.13
CA ALA A 123 -2.30 -19.77 -9.11
C ALA A 123 -2.71 -18.28 -9.00
N ALA A 124 -1.72 -17.38 -8.87
CA ALA A 124 -1.94 -15.93 -8.84
C ALA A 124 -1.70 -15.34 -10.22
N GLU A 125 -2.64 -14.51 -10.69
CA GLU A 125 -2.54 -13.81 -11.97
C GLU A 125 -2.16 -12.33 -11.72
N PHE A 126 -1.18 -11.85 -12.51
CA PHE A 126 -0.76 -10.43 -12.43
C PHE A 126 -0.80 -9.80 -13.81
N LEU A 127 -1.46 -8.64 -13.95
CA LEU A 127 -1.69 -7.98 -15.22
C LEU A 127 -1.26 -6.51 -15.16
N GLU A 128 -0.66 -6.02 -16.24
CA GLU A 128 -0.44 -4.58 -16.41
C GLU A 128 -1.79 -3.93 -16.71
N MET A 129 -2.26 -3.04 -15.82
CA MET A 129 -3.51 -2.30 -15.99
C MET A 129 -3.45 -0.95 -15.30
N ASP A 130 -4.31 -0.05 -15.78
CA ASP A 130 -4.58 1.23 -15.16
C ASP A 130 -5.79 1.12 -14.22
N ALA A 131 -5.68 1.65 -13.01
CA ALA A 131 -6.75 1.71 -12.02
C ALA A 131 -8.02 2.40 -12.54
N ALA A 132 -7.89 3.33 -13.49
CA ALA A 132 -9.01 4.02 -14.13
C ALA A 132 -9.57 3.28 -15.36
N ALA A 133 -9.06 2.08 -15.69
CA ALA A 133 -9.47 1.30 -16.84
C ALA A 133 -9.37 -0.22 -16.56
N LEU A 134 -9.86 -0.68 -15.43
CA LEU A 134 -9.83 -2.10 -15.07
C LEU A 134 -10.70 -2.92 -16.01
N SER A 135 -10.14 -4.00 -16.58
CA SER A 135 -10.82 -4.91 -17.51
C SER A 135 -11.53 -6.07 -16.83
N TYR A 136 -11.51 -6.15 -15.49
CA TYR A 136 -12.23 -7.16 -14.75
C TYR A 136 -13.76 -6.99 -14.86
N PRO A 137 -14.53 -8.09 -14.78
CA PRO A 137 -15.99 -8.03 -14.78
C PRO A 137 -16.55 -7.23 -13.59
N ASP A 138 -17.81 -6.82 -13.71
CA ASP A 138 -18.58 -6.25 -12.61
C ASP A 138 -18.83 -7.31 -11.53
N ASP A 139 -18.88 -6.88 -10.27
CA ASP A 139 -19.21 -7.74 -9.12
C ASP A 139 -18.37 -9.04 -9.04
N PHE A 140 -17.09 -8.95 -9.42
CA PHE A 140 -16.24 -10.13 -9.55
C PHE A 140 -15.50 -10.49 -8.26
N PHE A 141 -14.92 -9.51 -7.54
CA PHE A 141 -14.07 -9.78 -6.39
C PHE A 141 -14.85 -9.77 -5.07
N ASP A 142 -14.52 -10.71 -4.20
CA ASP A 142 -15.02 -10.78 -2.83
C ASP A 142 -14.31 -9.76 -1.95
N LEU A 143 -13.02 -9.53 -2.22
CA LEU A 143 -12.13 -8.66 -1.48
C LEU A 143 -11.19 -7.91 -2.43
N VAL A 144 -11.01 -6.62 -2.18
CA VAL A 144 -9.95 -5.81 -2.79
C VAL A 144 -8.98 -5.40 -1.69
N VAL A 145 -7.69 -5.56 -1.93
CA VAL A 145 -6.63 -5.12 -1.00
C VAL A 145 -5.68 -4.19 -1.72
N GLY A 146 -5.11 -3.22 -1.00
CA GLY A 146 -4.10 -2.35 -1.57
C GLY A 146 -3.21 -1.77 -0.48
N PHE A 147 -1.93 -1.58 -0.82
CA PHE A 147 -0.96 -1.08 0.12
C PHE A 147 -0.13 0.05 -0.51
N GLY A 148 -0.33 1.29 -0.01
CA GLY A 148 0.38 2.46 -0.51
C GLY A 148 0.05 2.78 -1.96
N VAL A 149 -1.22 2.66 -2.37
CA VAL A 149 -1.65 2.83 -3.77
C VAL A 149 -2.68 3.94 -3.95
N LEU A 150 -3.52 4.23 -2.94
CA LEU A 150 -4.57 5.24 -3.11
C LEU A 150 -4.01 6.62 -3.42
N HIS A 151 -2.87 6.99 -2.82
CA HIS A 151 -2.24 8.29 -3.07
C HIS A 151 -1.76 8.47 -4.52
N HIS A 152 -1.56 7.38 -5.27
CA HIS A 152 -1.27 7.42 -6.69
C HIS A 152 -2.55 7.56 -7.52
N VAL A 153 -3.63 6.86 -7.15
CA VAL A 153 -4.80 6.68 -8.03
C VAL A 153 -5.94 7.66 -7.80
N ILE A 154 -6.03 8.28 -6.62
CA ILE A 154 -7.15 9.17 -6.25
C ILE A 154 -7.28 10.41 -7.15
N LYS A 155 -6.23 10.77 -7.85
CA LYS A 155 -6.19 11.88 -8.82
C LYS A 155 -6.76 11.49 -10.19
N TYR A 156 -6.95 10.20 -10.49
CA TYR A 156 -7.42 9.74 -11.80
C TYR A 156 -8.94 9.61 -11.85
N PRO A 157 -9.59 10.36 -12.78
CA PRO A 157 -11.03 10.23 -12.99
C PRO A 157 -11.41 8.80 -13.35
N GLY A 158 -12.44 8.27 -12.71
CA GLY A 158 -12.96 6.93 -12.99
C GLY A 158 -12.37 5.81 -12.13
N ALA A 159 -11.22 5.99 -11.49
CA ALA A 159 -10.62 4.96 -10.63
C ALA A 159 -11.56 4.55 -9.48
N ASP A 160 -12.28 5.52 -8.89
CA ASP A 160 -13.32 5.26 -7.87
C ASP A 160 -14.47 4.40 -8.42
N ALA A 161 -14.87 4.65 -9.66
CA ALA A 161 -15.95 3.90 -10.31
C ALA A 161 -15.53 2.47 -10.64
N HIS A 162 -14.31 2.29 -11.15
CA HIS A 162 -13.77 0.98 -11.45
C HIS A 162 -13.56 0.13 -10.19
N LEU A 163 -13.02 0.72 -9.11
CA LEU A 163 -12.88 0.04 -7.82
C LEU A 163 -14.25 -0.43 -7.30
N PHE A 164 -15.25 0.45 -7.33
CA PHE A 164 -16.61 0.10 -6.90
C PHE A 164 -17.23 -0.98 -7.78
N ARG A 165 -17.06 -0.88 -9.11
CA ARG A 165 -17.65 -1.79 -10.09
C ARG A 165 -17.18 -3.23 -9.92
N VAL A 166 -15.86 -3.43 -9.79
CA VAL A 166 -15.26 -4.77 -9.74
C VAL A 166 -15.51 -5.51 -8.43
N LEU A 167 -15.79 -4.78 -7.34
CA LEU A 167 -16.14 -5.39 -6.06
C LEU A 167 -17.60 -5.85 -6.08
N ARG A 168 -17.87 -7.08 -5.63
CA ARG A 168 -19.26 -7.59 -5.60
C ARG A 168 -20.09 -6.92 -4.52
N SER A 169 -21.40 -7.03 -4.63
CA SER A 169 -22.32 -6.64 -3.56
C SER A 169 -22.03 -7.43 -2.28
N GLY A 170 -21.92 -6.77 -1.14
CA GLY A 170 -21.46 -7.34 0.12
C GLY A 170 -19.96 -7.69 0.14
N GLY A 171 -19.21 -7.31 -0.89
CA GLY A 171 -17.76 -7.39 -0.90
C GLY A 171 -17.13 -6.24 -0.13
N ARG A 172 -15.87 -6.42 0.27
CA ARG A 172 -15.13 -5.43 1.06
C ARG A 172 -13.80 -5.07 0.44
N ALA A 173 -13.31 -3.86 0.73
CA ALA A 173 -11.96 -3.48 0.37
C ALA A 173 -11.19 -2.97 1.59
N VAL A 174 -9.89 -3.29 1.65
CA VAL A 174 -8.98 -2.90 2.73
C VAL A 174 -7.74 -2.27 2.11
N PHE A 175 -7.50 -0.99 2.44
CA PHE A 175 -6.30 -0.29 2.00
C PHE A 175 -5.51 0.21 3.20
N HIS A 176 -4.19 0.20 3.07
CA HIS A 176 -3.28 0.84 4.01
C HIS A 176 -2.58 2.00 3.33
N GLU A 177 -2.60 3.18 3.97
CA GLU A 177 -2.07 4.40 3.40
C GLU A 177 -1.34 5.28 4.42
N THR A 178 -0.42 6.08 3.92
CA THR A 178 0.22 7.15 4.68
C THR A 178 -0.60 8.43 4.52
N LEU A 179 -0.95 9.08 5.66
CA LEU A 179 -1.69 10.34 5.67
C LEU A 179 -0.78 11.57 5.67
N TRP A 180 -1.26 12.63 5.03
CA TRP A 180 -0.64 13.94 5.01
C TRP A 180 -1.35 14.96 5.92
N ASP A 181 -2.31 14.52 6.74
CA ASP A 181 -3.05 15.39 7.67
C ASP A 181 -2.21 15.81 8.90
N ASN A 182 -1.12 15.12 9.19
CA ASN A 182 -0.30 15.36 10.37
C ASN A 182 0.59 16.62 10.20
N PRO A 183 0.34 17.70 10.93
CA PRO A 183 1.08 18.95 10.78
C PRO A 183 2.55 18.84 11.22
N LEU A 184 2.86 17.97 12.18
CA LEU A 184 4.23 17.75 12.66
C LEU A 184 5.06 17.04 11.61
N ILE A 185 4.47 16.03 10.94
CA ILE A 185 5.13 15.30 9.86
C ILE A 185 5.33 16.22 8.66
N ASN A 186 4.33 17.02 8.31
CA ASN A 186 4.44 17.97 7.20
C ASN A 186 5.49 19.05 7.48
N PHE A 187 5.64 19.48 8.74
CA PHE A 187 6.72 20.36 9.14
C PHE A 187 8.09 19.69 8.98
N ALA A 188 8.24 18.45 9.46
CA ALA A 188 9.50 17.72 9.36
C ALA A 188 9.90 17.41 7.92
N ARG A 189 8.94 17.08 7.05
CA ARG A 189 9.18 16.86 5.61
C ARG A 189 9.80 18.05 4.90
N ARG A 190 9.64 19.29 5.41
CA ARG A 190 10.32 20.46 4.86
C ARG A 190 11.84 20.42 5.00
N PHE A 191 12.35 19.60 5.92
CA PHE A 191 13.78 19.43 6.19
C PHE A 191 14.33 18.10 5.65
N THR A 192 13.47 17.27 5.08
CA THR A 192 13.87 16.00 4.46
C THR A 192 13.65 16.12 2.95
N SER A 193 14.63 15.72 2.17
CA SER A 193 14.57 15.73 0.70
C SER A 193 13.71 14.61 0.11
N GLU A 194 12.84 14.02 0.90
CA GLU A 194 11.85 13.03 0.43
C GLU A 194 10.71 13.76 -0.29
N HIS A 195 11.02 14.33 -1.43
CA HIS A 195 9.98 14.73 -2.38
C HIS A 195 9.75 13.52 -3.28
N SER A 196 8.55 12.99 -3.27
CA SER A 196 8.16 12.07 -4.31
C SER A 196 8.04 12.88 -5.62
N ASP A 197 8.99 12.71 -6.51
CA ASP A 197 8.99 13.39 -7.82
C ASP A 197 7.86 12.89 -8.74
N ALA A 198 7.14 11.84 -8.35
CA ALA A 198 6.08 11.21 -9.11
C ALA A 198 4.73 11.97 -9.10
N GLY A 199 4.67 13.15 -8.48
CA GLY A 199 3.41 13.90 -8.37
C GLY A 199 2.35 13.25 -7.50
N ASP A 200 2.79 12.54 -6.45
CA ASP A 200 1.91 11.90 -5.47
C ASP A 200 0.90 12.89 -4.91
N ALA A 201 -0.35 12.49 -4.83
CA ALA A 201 -1.36 13.28 -4.18
C ALA A 201 -1.11 13.30 -2.66
N HIS A 202 -1.15 14.47 -2.06
CA HIS A 202 -1.18 14.59 -0.61
C HIS A 202 -2.46 13.94 -0.08
N LEU A 203 -2.36 12.68 0.33
CA LEU A 203 -3.50 11.90 0.76
C LEU A 203 -4.01 12.38 2.11
N THR A 204 -5.18 13.01 2.13
CA THR A 204 -5.87 13.46 3.33
C THR A 204 -7.09 12.59 3.60
N GLU A 205 -7.59 12.60 4.83
CA GLU A 205 -8.85 11.93 5.16
C GLU A 205 -9.99 12.40 4.26
N GLN A 206 -10.06 13.70 3.97
CA GLN A 206 -11.08 14.27 3.11
C GLN A 206 -10.97 13.73 1.67
N ALA A 207 -9.75 13.59 1.16
CA ALA A 207 -9.51 13.06 -0.17
C ALA A 207 -9.92 11.58 -0.28
N ILE A 208 -9.59 10.77 0.74
CA ILE A 208 -10.03 9.37 0.82
C ILE A 208 -11.55 9.30 0.83
N ARG A 209 -12.24 10.04 1.70
CA ARG A 209 -13.70 10.04 1.78
C ARG A 209 -14.37 10.47 0.48
N ARG A 210 -13.77 11.44 -0.22
CA ARG A 210 -14.26 11.89 -1.53
C ARG A 210 -14.11 10.80 -2.59
N PHE A 211 -12.99 10.11 -2.62
CA PHE A 211 -12.73 9.00 -3.54
C PHE A 211 -13.67 7.82 -3.25
N CYS A 212 -13.86 7.49 -1.98
CA CYS A 212 -14.70 6.36 -1.55
C CYS A 212 -16.21 6.68 -1.45
N ARG A 213 -16.66 7.84 -1.93
CA ARG A 213 -18.06 8.32 -1.79
C ARG A 213 -19.15 7.38 -2.37
N ARG A 214 -18.74 6.47 -3.27
CA ARG A 214 -19.65 5.48 -3.86
C ARG A 214 -19.98 4.33 -2.91
N PHE A 215 -19.12 4.12 -1.93
CA PHE A 215 -19.27 3.03 -0.97
C PHE A 215 -20.23 3.44 0.14
N PRO A 216 -21.25 2.62 0.45
CA PRO A 216 -22.19 2.91 1.53
C PRO A 216 -21.54 2.92 2.91
N GLN A 217 -20.46 2.14 3.09
CA GLN A 217 -19.72 2.10 4.34
C GLN A 217 -18.24 2.43 4.10
N VAL A 218 -17.76 3.45 4.80
CA VAL A 218 -16.36 3.90 4.76
C VAL A 218 -15.88 4.11 6.19
N GLN A 219 -15.04 3.21 6.67
CA GLN A 219 -14.41 3.32 7.98
C GLN A 219 -12.92 3.62 7.82
N LEU A 220 -12.41 4.56 8.59
CA LEU A 220 -11.00 4.96 8.62
C LEU A 220 -10.44 4.68 10.01
N GLU A 221 -9.51 3.75 10.10
CA GLU A 221 -8.82 3.42 11.31
C GLU A 221 -7.42 4.05 11.30
N LYS A 222 -7.25 5.12 12.09
CA LYS A 222 -6.02 5.90 12.17
C LYS A 222 -5.01 5.21 13.07
N ARG A 223 -3.75 5.16 12.60
CA ARG A 223 -2.65 4.43 13.23
C ARG A 223 -1.38 5.28 13.32
N HIS A 224 -0.45 4.84 14.16
CA HIS A 224 0.95 5.26 14.17
C HIS A 224 1.22 6.75 14.47
N LEU A 225 0.91 7.18 15.69
CA LEU A 225 1.34 8.48 16.21
C LEU A 225 2.85 8.46 16.58
N PHE A 226 3.26 7.57 17.48
CA PHE A 226 4.64 7.50 17.98
C PHE A 226 5.60 6.86 16.98
N TYR A 227 5.13 5.93 16.18
CA TYR A 227 5.94 5.35 15.13
C TYR A 227 6.41 6.38 14.11
N MET A 228 5.60 7.41 13.85
CA MET A 228 5.99 8.52 12.98
C MET A 228 7.03 9.45 13.61
N LEU A 229 7.12 9.53 14.93
CA LEU A 229 8.19 10.27 15.61
C LEU A 229 9.57 9.66 15.31
N LYS A 230 9.65 8.35 15.07
CA LYS A 230 10.86 7.67 14.60
C LYS A 230 11.34 8.22 13.24
N ARG A 231 10.42 8.65 12.38
CA ARG A 231 10.73 9.30 11.09
C ARG A 231 11.38 10.67 11.28
N LEU A 232 10.97 11.40 12.32
CA LEU A 232 11.53 12.69 12.67
C LEU A 232 12.91 12.57 13.30
N ALA A 233 13.14 11.53 14.08
CA ALA A 233 14.44 11.20 14.60
C ALA A 233 15.25 10.47 13.49
N LYS A 234 15.90 11.23 12.61
CA LYS A 234 17.02 10.73 11.80
C LYS A 234 18.14 10.34 12.75
N LEU A 235 17.95 9.29 13.53
CA LEU A 235 19.01 8.68 14.31
C LEU A 235 19.99 8.06 13.30
N PRO A 236 21.28 8.50 13.29
CA PRO A 236 22.24 7.98 12.36
C PRO A 236 22.34 6.47 12.53
N ARG A 237 22.19 5.74 11.42
CA ARG A 237 22.59 4.34 11.22
C ARG A 237 22.59 3.46 12.48
N MET A 238 21.50 3.33 13.17
CA MET A 238 21.23 2.08 13.82
C MET A 238 20.78 1.16 12.71
N GLU A 239 21.63 0.25 12.29
CA GLU A 239 21.26 -0.94 11.55
C GLU A 239 20.24 -1.70 12.42
N TRP A 240 19.03 -1.27 12.34
CA TRP A 240 17.91 -2.03 12.83
C TRP A 240 17.76 -3.16 11.82
N GLN A 241 18.62 -4.15 11.94
CA GLN A 241 18.27 -5.48 11.48
C GLN A 241 16.95 -5.76 12.15
N ALA A 242 15.92 -5.65 11.36
CA ALA A 242 14.56 -5.88 11.79
C ALA A 242 14.38 -7.37 12.02
N GLU A 243 14.93 -7.86 13.10
CA GLU A 243 14.34 -8.96 13.83
C GLU A 243 13.08 -8.37 14.45
N LEU A 244 12.03 -8.32 13.64
CA LEU A 244 10.72 -7.81 14.01
C LEU A 244 9.91 -8.90 14.73
N GLU A 245 10.50 -9.51 15.73
CA GLU A 245 9.64 -9.90 16.84
C GLU A 245 9.21 -8.58 17.49
N PRO A 246 7.90 -8.33 17.65
CA PRO A 246 7.44 -7.10 18.25
C PRO A 246 8.02 -7.04 19.66
N ARG A 247 9.09 -6.27 19.83
CA ARG A 247 9.64 -6.03 21.16
C ARG A 247 8.48 -5.52 22.02
N PRO A 248 8.32 -5.98 23.26
CA PRO A 248 7.21 -5.59 24.13
C PRO A 248 6.98 -4.07 24.19
N LEU A 249 8.06 -3.30 24.05
CA LEU A 249 8.01 -1.84 23.96
C LEU A 249 7.19 -1.34 22.74
N TRP A 250 7.34 -1.96 21.57
CA TRP A 250 6.62 -1.54 20.37
C TRP A 250 5.14 -1.92 20.44
N GLN A 251 4.81 -3.05 21.00
CA GLN A 251 3.41 -3.43 21.27
C GLN A 251 2.76 -2.46 22.25
N ALA A 252 3.47 -2.10 23.32
CA ALA A 252 3.00 -1.11 24.28
C ALA A 252 2.79 0.28 23.64
N LEU A 253 3.74 0.73 22.80
CA LEU A 253 3.63 2.00 22.08
C LEU A 253 2.47 1.99 21.08
N SER A 254 2.28 0.91 20.33
CA SER A 254 1.14 0.78 19.41
C SER A 254 -0.19 0.76 20.15
N SER A 255 -0.27 0.07 21.29
CA SER A 255 -1.47 0.06 22.13
C SER A 255 -1.76 1.45 22.71
N LEU A 256 -0.72 2.18 23.10
CA LEU A 256 -0.83 3.56 23.58
C LEU A 256 -1.27 4.50 22.46
N ASP A 257 -0.72 4.35 21.25
CA ASP A 257 -1.14 5.07 20.05
C ASP A 257 -2.64 4.91 19.80
N GLN A 258 -3.14 3.68 19.83
CA GLN A 258 -4.56 3.40 19.62
C GLN A 258 -5.45 4.07 20.68
N GLN A 259 -5.00 4.13 21.93
CA GLN A 259 -5.75 4.80 22.99
C GLN A 259 -5.74 6.33 22.81
N ILE A 260 -4.60 6.91 22.51
CA ILE A 260 -4.44 8.34 22.29
C ILE A 260 -5.22 8.81 21.06
N LEU A 261 -5.16 8.06 19.97
CA LEU A 261 -5.86 8.38 18.72
C LEU A 261 -7.41 8.23 18.83
N ARG A 262 -7.92 7.64 19.91
CA ARG A 262 -9.37 7.72 20.24
C ARG A 262 -9.79 9.12 20.64
N LEU A 263 -8.87 9.95 21.14
CA LEU A 263 -9.14 11.33 21.47
C LEU A 263 -9.22 12.18 20.19
N ARG A 264 -10.42 12.74 19.92
CA ARG A 264 -10.71 13.47 18.67
C ARG A 264 -9.64 14.50 18.26
N PRO A 265 -9.11 15.38 19.15
CA PRO A 265 -8.13 16.38 18.74
C PRO A 265 -6.77 15.77 18.35
N LEU A 266 -6.44 14.57 18.82
CA LEU A 266 -5.15 13.92 18.54
C LEU A 266 -5.18 13.04 17.30
N ARG A 267 -6.35 12.76 16.73
CA ARG A 267 -6.50 11.97 15.50
C ARG A 267 -5.78 12.56 14.28
N TYR A 268 -5.56 13.87 14.27
CA TYR A 268 -4.82 14.54 13.18
C TYR A 268 -3.30 14.32 13.27
N LEU A 269 -2.81 13.76 14.38
CA LEU A 269 -1.39 13.45 14.55
C LEU A 269 -1.02 12.05 14.04
N CYS A 270 -2.00 11.26 13.57
CA CYS A 270 -1.71 9.97 12.97
C CYS A 270 -0.91 10.12 11.66
N GLY A 271 -0.07 9.13 11.37
CA GLY A 271 0.71 9.11 10.13
C GLY A 271 0.18 8.14 9.08
N GLU A 272 -0.63 7.18 9.51
CA GLU A 272 -1.12 6.09 8.67
C GLU A 272 -2.59 5.81 8.94
N VAL A 273 -3.25 5.17 7.98
CA VAL A 273 -4.67 4.82 8.05
C VAL A 273 -4.93 3.48 7.38
N ILE A 274 -5.75 2.64 8.00
CA ILE A 274 -6.41 1.52 7.33
C ILE A 274 -7.79 1.99 6.91
N VAL A 275 -8.11 1.82 5.63
CA VAL A 275 -9.38 2.19 5.01
C VAL A 275 -10.17 0.92 4.77
N TYR A 276 -11.35 0.82 5.37
CA TYR A 276 -12.29 -0.26 5.15
C TYR A 276 -13.46 0.26 4.35
N LEU A 277 -13.79 -0.45 3.27
CA LEU A 277 -14.93 -0.15 2.40
C LEU A 277 -15.81 -1.39 2.28
N GLU A 278 -17.13 -1.18 2.27
CA GLU A 278 -18.11 -2.24 1.96
C GLU A 278 -19.03 -1.75 0.85
N LYS A 279 -19.35 -2.65 -0.11
CA LYS A 279 -20.27 -2.38 -1.21
C LYS A 279 -21.66 -2.93 -0.95
#